data_cba5be19a1a9bbb72e9a86a2494b0c3f
#
_entry.id   cba5be19a1a9bbb72e9a86a2494b0c3f
#
_cell.length_a   1.000
_cell.length_b   1.000
_cell.length_c   1.000
_cell.angle_alpha   90.00
_cell.angle_beta   90.00
_cell.angle_gamma   90.00
#
_symmetry.space_group_name_H-M   'P 1'
#
loop_
_entity.id
_entity.type
_entity.pdbx_description
1 polymer ?
#
loop_
_entity_poly.entity_id
_entity_poly.type
_entity_poly.pdbx_seq_one_letter_code
_entity_poly.pdbx_strand_id
1 'polypeptide(L)'
;LLRLEVDITFIAAILTIVGYSINDTIVTFDRVRENLHKIKVITEPHQIDDIVNQSIRQTMTRSVNTVLTVVVVVIAILIFGASSLFNFSLALLIGLLSGVFSSIFIAVPLWGIMKKHQLKKSENGKLVVYKEKKSNDEKILV
;
A
#
# COMPACT_ATOMS: atom_id res chain seq x y z
N LEU A 1 27.15 -13.54 7.21
CA LEU A 1 26.84 -12.52 6.19
C LEU A 1 26.90 -13.18 4.82
N LEU A 2 25.76 -13.30 4.17
CA LEU A 2 25.61 -13.87 2.84
C LEU A 2 26.43 -13.02 1.84
N ARG A 3 27.52 -13.59 1.33
CA ARG A 3 28.25 -13.01 0.19
C ARG A 3 27.46 -13.33 -1.09
N LEU A 4 26.40 -12.58 -1.34
CA LEU A 4 25.64 -12.66 -2.59
C LEU A 4 26.32 -11.75 -3.59
N GLU A 5 26.64 -12.29 -4.76
CA GLU A 5 27.16 -11.50 -5.87
C GLU A 5 26.06 -10.60 -6.39
N VAL A 6 26.35 -9.32 -6.53
CA VAL A 6 25.43 -8.34 -7.11
C VAL A 6 25.60 -8.39 -8.63
N ASP A 7 24.77 -9.16 -9.26
CA ASP A 7 24.71 -9.31 -10.71
C ASP A 7 23.42 -8.69 -11.28
N ILE A 8 23.24 -8.78 -12.59
CA ILE A 8 22.06 -8.26 -13.28
C ILE A 8 20.76 -8.93 -12.80
N THR A 9 20.84 -10.20 -12.36
CA THR A 9 19.67 -10.96 -11.87
C THR A 9 19.22 -10.42 -10.50
N PHE A 10 20.15 -10.00 -9.66
CA PHE A 10 19.84 -9.35 -8.38
C PHE A 10 19.15 -8.00 -8.59
N ILE A 11 19.61 -7.19 -9.57
CA ILE A 11 18.96 -5.93 -9.91
C ILE A 11 17.53 -6.18 -10.42
N ALA A 12 17.33 -7.19 -11.25
CA ALA A 12 16.01 -7.59 -11.73
C ALA A 12 15.08 -8.01 -10.57
N ALA A 13 15.60 -8.71 -9.56
CA ALA A 13 14.86 -9.05 -8.34
C ALA A 13 14.40 -7.80 -7.60
N ILE A 14 15.29 -6.83 -7.38
CA ILE A 14 14.95 -5.58 -6.70
C ILE A 14 13.86 -4.82 -7.45
N LEU A 15 13.97 -4.67 -8.77
CA LEU A 15 12.95 -3.99 -9.58
C LEU A 15 11.59 -4.69 -9.47
N THR A 16 11.59 -6.01 -9.45
CA THR A 16 10.37 -6.81 -9.28
C THR A 16 9.75 -6.59 -7.89
N ILE A 17 10.56 -6.62 -6.82
CA ILE A 17 10.11 -6.37 -5.44
C ILE A 17 9.50 -4.98 -5.32
N VAL A 18 10.15 -3.95 -5.87
CA VAL A 18 9.66 -2.58 -5.87
C VAL A 18 8.32 -2.49 -6.60
N GLY A 19 8.19 -3.13 -7.77
CA GLY A 19 6.94 -3.17 -8.52
C GLY A 19 5.78 -3.78 -7.73
N TYR A 20 5.99 -4.92 -7.08
CA TYR A 20 4.97 -5.55 -6.22
C TYR A 20 4.63 -4.70 -4.99
N SER A 21 5.63 -4.12 -4.33
CA SER A 21 5.41 -3.28 -3.15
C SER A 21 4.63 -2.00 -3.49
N ILE A 22 4.93 -1.35 -4.60
CA ILE A 22 4.20 -0.17 -5.09
C ILE A 22 2.77 -0.55 -5.44
N ASN A 23 2.56 -1.66 -6.17
CA ASN A 23 1.22 -2.11 -6.54
C ASN A 23 0.34 -2.36 -5.30
N ASP A 24 0.87 -3.04 -4.28
CA ASP A 24 0.14 -3.30 -3.04
C ASP A 24 -0.17 -2.01 -2.28
N THR A 25 0.79 -1.10 -2.21
CA THR A 25 0.62 0.21 -1.60
C THR A 25 -0.49 1.02 -2.30
N ILE A 26 -0.50 1.06 -3.63
CA ILE A 26 -1.53 1.78 -4.41
C ILE A 26 -2.92 1.24 -4.10
N VAL A 27 -3.10 -0.10 -4.11
CA VAL A 27 -4.38 -0.75 -3.83
C VAL A 27 -4.89 -0.40 -2.43
N THR A 28 -4.00 -0.41 -1.45
CA THR A 28 -4.37 -0.11 -0.07
C THR A 28 -4.72 1.36 0.11
N PHE A 29 -3.95 2.28 -0.47
CA PHE A 29 -4.25 3.71 -0.42
C PHE A 29 -5.49 4.09 -1.22
N ASP A 30 -5.77 3.43 -2.32
CA ASP A 30 -7.02 3.62 -3.08
C ASP A 30 -8.24 3.27 -2.20
N ARG A 31 -8.13 2.19 -1.42
CA ARG A 31 -9.17 1.82 -0.46
C ARG A 31 -9.31 2.82 0.70
N VAL A 32 -8.20 3.33 1.21
CA VAL A 32 -8.20 4.42 2.20
C VAL A 32 -8.92 5.65 1.63
N ARG A 33 -8.61 6.01 0.40
CA ARG A 33 -9.25 7.13 -0.30
C ARG A 33 -10.75 6.91 -0.50
N GLU A 34 -11.17 5.72 -0.91
CA GLU A 34 -12.58 5.38 -1.06
C GLU A 34 -13.33 5.51 0.27
N ASN A 35 -12.78 4.98 1.35
CA ASN A 35 -13.37 5.07 2.68
C ASN A 35 -13.40 6.52 3.21
N LEU A 36 -12.38 7.31 2.90
CA LEU A 36 -12.37 8.75 3.16
C LEU A 36 -13.49 9.51 2.46
N HIS A 37 -13.75 9.17 1.18
CA HIS A 37 -14.81 9.84 0.41
C HIS A 37 -16.22 9.60 0.99
N LYS A 38 -16.42 8.52 1.74
CA LYS A 38 -17.68 8.24 2.44
C LYS A 38 -17.93 9.19 3.61
N ILE A 39 -16.86 9.79 4.15
CA ILE A 39 -16.91 10.73 5.26
C ILE A 39 -16.60 12.13 4.73
N LYS A 40 -17.63 12.99 4.64
CA LYS A 40 -17.48 14.35 4.07
C LYS A 40 -16.59 15.26 4.91
N VAL A 41 -16.64 15.12 6.23
CA VAL A 41 -15.90 15.96 7.19
C VAL A 41 -15.40 15.10 8.34
N ILE A 42 -14.12 15.19 8.63
CA ILE A 42 -13.49 14.53 9.78
C ILE A 42 -13.40 15.56 10.90
N THR A 43 -14.04 15.27 12.03
CA THR A 43 -14.05 16.11 13.22
C THR A 43 -13.21 15.53 14.35
N GLU A 44 -13.05 14.21 14.40
CA GLU A 44 -12.38 13.53 15.50
C GLU A 44 -11.21 12.68 15.01
N PRO A 45 -10.09 12.65 15.74
CA PRO A 45 -8.93 11.81 15.39
C PRO A 45 -9.25 10.32 15.31
N HIS A 46 -10.24 9.84 16.07
CA HIS A 46 -10.67 8.45 16.08
C HIS A 46 -11.24 7.99 14.72
N GLN A 47 -11.93 8.87 14.01
CA GLN A 47 -12.47 8.57 12.68
C GLN A 47 -11.37 8.19 11.67
N ILE A 48 -10.16 8.76 11.83
CA ILE A 48 -9.01 8.41 10.98
C ILE A 48 -8.53 6.98 11.27
N ASP A 49 -8.52 6.56 12.56
CA ASP A 49 -8.15 5.19 12.93
C ASP A 49 -9.13 4.18 12.37
N ASP A 50 -10.42 4.48 12.43
CA ASP A 50 -11.46 3.60 11.89
C ASP A 50 -11.31 3.44 10.38
N ILE A 51 -11.04 4.53 9.65
CA ILE A 51 -10.78 4.48 8.21
C ILE A 51 -9.55 3.62 7.89
N VAL A 52 -8.46 3.84 8.62
CA VAL A 52 -7.21 3.08 8.46
C VAL A 52 -7.46 1.60 8.71
N ASN A 53 -8.03 1.24 9.86
CA ASN A 53 -8.30 -0.14 10.25
C ASN A 53 -9.26 -0.83 9.28
N GLN A 54 -10.33 -0.15 8.89
CA GLN A 54 -11.29 -0.67 7.92
C GLN A 54 -10.63 -0.91 6.56
N SER A 55 -9.80 0.02 6.08
CA SER A 55 -9.12 -0.10 4.80
C SER A 55 -8.14 -1.26 4.79
N ILE A 56 -7.35 -1.42 5.85
CA ILE A 56 -6.42 -2.56 6.00
C ILE A 56 -7.21 -3.87 5.99
N ARG A 57 -8.27 -4.00 6.76
CA ARG A 57 -9.09 -5.23 6.80
C ARG A 57 -9.69 -5.59 5.44
N GLN A 58 -10.09 -4.60 4.65
CA GLN A 58 -10.70 -4.80 3.34
C GLN A 58 -9.69 -5.20 2.25
N THR A 59 -8.43 -4.78 2.37
CA THR A 59 -7.38 -5.06 1.39
C THR A 59 -6.50 -6.24 1.76
N MET A 60 -6.41 -6.57 3.05
CA MET A 60 -5.48 -7.59 3.58
C MET A 60 -5.62 -8.95 2.89
N THR A 61 -6.85 -9.43 2.72
CA THR A 61 -7.09 -10.73 2.06
C THR A 61 -6.56 -10.74 0.62
N ARG A 62 -6.75 -9.64 -0.11
CA ARG A 62 -6.26 -9.49 -1.48
C ARG A 62 -4.74 -9.46 -1.52
N SER A 63 -4.11 -8.63 -0.69
CA SER A 63 -2.65 -8.50 -0.62
C SER A 63 -1.99 -9.82 -0.23
N VAL A 64 -2.52 -10.49 0.79
CA VAL A 64 -1.99 -11.80 1.23
C VAL A 64 -2.13 -12.85 0.13
N ASN A 65 -3.29 -12.97 -0.52
CA ASN A 65 -3.50 -13.94 -1.58
C ASN A 65 -2.58 -13.68 -2.78
N THR A 66 -2.43 -12.42 -3.18
CA THR A 66 -1.55 -12.04 -4.31
C THR A 66 -0.10 -12.42 -4.01
N VAL A 67 0.38 -12.13 -2.82
CA VAL A 67 1.77 -12.49 -2.45
C VAL A 67 1.93 -13.98 -2.26
N LEU A 68 0.95 -14.66 -1.67
CA LEU A 68 1.01 -16.10 -1.47
C LEU A 68 1.16 -16.85 -2.82
N THR A 69 0.42 -16.45 -3.86
CA THR A 69 0.54 -17.06 -5.19
C THR A 69 1.94 -16.88 -5.76
N VAL A 70 2.53 -15.71 -5.64
CA VAL A 70 3.89 -15.44 -6.14
C VAL A 70 4.94 -16.17 -5.31
N VAL A 71 4.79 -16.22 -3.99
CA VAL A 71 5.69 -16.94 -3.07
C VAL A 71 5.72 -18.43 -3.41
N VAL A 72 4.59 -19.05 -3.70
CA VAL A 72 4.54 -20.48 -4.12
C VAL A 72 5.36 -20.70 -5.38
N VAL A 73 5.23 -19.82 -6.38
CA VAL A 73 6.02 -19.92 -7.63
C VAL A 73 7.51 -19.71 -7.35
N VAL A 74 7.87 -18.73 -6.55
CA VAL A 74 9.28 -18.44 -6.20
C VAL A 74 9.91 -19.61 -5.43
N ILE A 75 9.17 -20.23 -4.50
CA ILE A 75 9.62 -21.44 -3.80
C ILE A 75 9.82 -22.59 -4.78
N ALA A 76 8.91 -22.78 -5.72
CA ALA A 76 9.07 -23.82 -6.74
C ALA A 76 10.34 -23.59 -7.59
N ILE A 77 10.63 -22.36 -7.99
CA ILE A 77 11.87 -22.00 -8.70
C ILE A 77 13.09 -22.26 -7.82
N LEU A 78 13.00 -21.97 -6.52
CA LEU A 78 14.11 -22.15 -5.58
C LEU A 78 14.46 -23.64 -5.38
N ILE A 79 13.46 -24.53 -5.43
CA ILE A 79 13.66 -25.99 -5.24
C ILE A 79 14.03 -26.67 -6.56
N PHE A 80 13.36 -26.35 -7.65
CA PHE A 80 13.47 -27.07 -8.93
C PHE A 80 14.23 -26.28 -10.00
N GLY A 81 14.55 -25.00 -9.74
CA GLY A 81 15.21 -24.13 -10.70
C GLY A 81 16.73 -24.41 -10.82
N ALA A 82 17.33 -23.81 -11.84
CA ALA A 82 18.77 -23.86 -12.02
C ALA A 82 19.49 -23.11 -10.88
N SER A 83 20.70 -23.58 -10.53
CA SER A 83 21.53 -22.95 -9.49
C SER A 83 21.83 -21.47 -9.74
N SER A 84 21.84 -21.05 -11.01
CA SER A 84 21.98 -19.63 -11.39
C SER A 84 20.82 -18.74 -10.94
N LEU A 85 19.63 -19.30 -10.73
CA LEU A 85 18.44 -18.58 -10.28
C LEU A 85 18.28 -18.56 -8.76
N PHE A 86 19.14 -19.24 -8.02
CA PHE A 86 19.03 -19.35 -6.57
C PHE A 86 19.06 -17.98 -5.87
N ASN A 87 20.08 -17.17 -6.16
CA ASN A 87 20.25 -15.84 -5.56
C ASN A 87 19.07 -14.91 -5.91
N PHE A 88 18.61 -14.95 -7.15
CA PHE A 88 17.43 -14.22 -7.61
C PHE A 88 16.18 -14.60 -6.83
N SER A 89 15.87 -15.89 -6.74
CA SER A 89 14.68 -16.41 -6.07
C SER A 89 14.71 -16.15 -4.57
N LEU A 90 15.89 -16.28 -3.94
CA LEU A 90 16.05 -15.99 -2.52
C LEU A 90 15.82 -14.50 -2.21
N ALA A 91 16.40 -13.61 -3.00
CA ALA A 91 16.19 -12.17 -2.87
C ALA A 91 14.71 -11.79 -3.07
N LEU A 92 14.05 -12.37 -4.10
CA LEU A 92 12.63 -12.18 -4.34
C LEU A 92 11.78 -12.63 -3.16
N LEU A 93 12.03 -13.81 -2.60
CA LEU A 93 11.25 -14.35 -1.49
C LEU A 93 11.30 -13.42 -0.27
N ILE A 94 12.50 -13.04 0.14
CA ILE A 94 12.70 -12.15 1.29
C ILE A 94 12.09 -10.77 1.02
N GLY A 95 12.33 -10.23 -0.16
CA GLY A 95 11.85 -8.90 -0.55
C GLY A 95 10.34 -8.81 -0.66
N LEU A 96 9.66 -9.82 -1.22
CA LEU A 96 8.20 -9.86 -1.31
C LEU A 96 7.55 -9.90 0.07
N LEU A 97 8.02 -10.77 0.96
CA LEU A 97 7.48 -10.85 2.32
C LEU A 97 7.69 -9.55 3.09
N SER A 98 8.89 -8.96 3.00
CA SER A 98 9.21 -7.68 3.63
C SER A 98 8.39 -6.54 3.04
N GLY A 99 8.20 -6.50 1.71
CA GLY A 99 7.45 -5.46 1.01
C GLY A 99 5.98 -5.39 1.42
N VAL A 100 5.30 -6.54 1.49
CA VAL A 100 3.90 -6.61 1.94
C VAL A 100 3.76 -6.19 3.39
N PHE A 101 4.64 -6.67 4.26
CA PHE A 101 4.63 -6.27 5.65
C PHE A 101 4.79 -4.75 5.79
N SER A 102 5.74 -4.16 5.07
CA SER A 102 5.99 -2.72 5.09
C SER A 102 4.79 -1.92 4.57
N SER A 103 4.17 -2.34 3.46
CA SER A 103 3.03 -1.64 2.87
C SER A 103 1.83 -1.58 3.83
N ILE A 104 1.49 -2.70 4.45
CA ILE A 104 0.29 -2.80 5.29
C ILE A 104 0.52 -2.22 6.69
N PHE A 105 1.64 -2.59 7.33
CA PHE A 105 1.85 -2.28 8.76
C PHE A 105 2.63 -0.99 9.00
N ILE A 106 3.32 -0.45 8.00
CA ILE A 106 4.09 0.80 8.16
C ILE A 106 3.45 1.93 7.37
N ALA A 107 3.23 1.77 6.07
CA ALA A 107 2.83 2.88 5.21
C ALA A 107 1.43 3.43 5.57
N VAL A 108 0.45 2.57 5.79
CA VAL A 108 -0.93 2.99 6.07
C VAL A 108 -1.11 3.60 7.46
N PRO A 109 -0.60 3.00 8.56
CA PRO A 109 -0.63 3.66 9.87
C PRO A 109 0.15 4.97 9.91
N LEU A 110 1.30 5.05 9.24
CA LEU A 110 2.08 6.30 9.16
C LEU A 110 1.27 7.42 8.52
N TRP A 111 0.57 7.12 7.42
CA TRP A 111 -0.35 8.06 6.81
C TRP A 111 -1.46 8.52 7.78
N GLY A 112 -2.03 7.59 8.56
CA GLY A 112 -3.02 7.90 9.59
C GLY A 112 -2.49 8.89 10.64
N ILE A 113 -1.27 8.67 11.13
CA ILE A 113 -0.60 9.58 12.08
C ILE A 113 -0.41 10.97 11.48
N MET A 114 0.05 11.05 10.23
CA MET A 114 0.23 12.32 9.52
C MET A 114 -1.10 13.06 9.37
N LYS A 115 -2.19 12.37 9.04
CA LYS A 115 -3.53 12.96 8.92
C LYS A 115 -4.07 13.47 10.26
N LYS A 116 -3.85 12.73 11.35
CA LYS A 116 -4.20 13.20 12.70
C LYS A 116 -3.46 14.47 13.09
N HIS A 117 -2.19 14.55 12.72
CA HIS A 117 -1.40 15.75 13.00
C HIS A 117 -1.93 16.97 12.22
N GLN A 118 -2.34 16.77 10.97
CA GLN A 118 -3.00 17.81 10.17
C GLN A 118 -4.33 18.25 10.79
N LEU A 119 -5.14 17.33 11.34
CA LEU A 119 -6.40 17.62 12.00
C LEU A 119 -6.17 18.52 13.23
N LYS A 120 -5.16 18.20 14.05
CA LYS A 120 -4.79 19.01 15.23
C LYS A 120 -4.31 20.42 14.86
N LYS A 121 -3.69 20.58 13.71
CA LYS A 121 -3.16 21.87 13.22
C LYS A 121 -4.21 22.70 12.49
N SER A 122 -5.36 22.13 12.15
CA SER A 122 -6.45 22.86 11.50
C SER A 122 -7.12 23.81 12.49
N GLU A 123 -7.23 25.08 12.10
CA GLU A 123 -7.73 26.19 12.93
C GLU A 123 -9.15 26.00 13.48
N ASN A 124 -9.94 25.13 12.86
CA ASN A 124 -11.31 24.77 13.23
C ASN A 124 -11.48 23.33 13.74
N GLY A 125 -10.41 22.57 13.95
CA GLY A 125 -10.49 21.17 14.36
C GLY A 125 -11.25 20.26 13.39
N LYS A 126 -11.45 20.68 12.15
CA LYS A 126 -12.20 19.96 11.11
C LYS A 126 -11.37 19.85 9.84
N LEU A 127 -11.19 18.65 9.30
CA LEU A 127 -10.64 18.43 7.97
C LEU A 127 -11.77 18.16 6.98
N VAL A 128 -11.97 19.08 6.04
CA VAL A 128 -12.87 18.88 4.92
C VAL A 128 -12.16 17.97 3.92
N VAL A 129 -12.56 16.73 3.83
CA VAL A 129 -11.96 15.71 2.93
C VAL A 129 -12.39 15.93 1.50
N TYR A 130 -13.62 16.36 1.30
CA TYR A 130 -14.20 16.60 0.00
C TYR A 130 -14.95 17.93 -0.02
N LYS A 131 -14.43 18.88 -0.78
CA LYS A 131 -15.17 20.07 -1.14
C LYS A 131 -15.94 19.71 -2.42
N GLU A 132 -17.23 19.52 -2.30
CA GLU A 132 -18.11 19.37 -3.46
C GLU A 132 -17.84 20.56 -4.39
N LYS A 133 -17.28 20.28 -5.57
CA LYS A 133 -17.17 21.29 -6.62
C LYS A 133 -18.62 21.63 -6.98
N LYS A 134 -19.13 22.76 -6.49
CA LYS A 134 -20.41 23.29 -6.95
C LYS A 134 -20.32 23.28 -8.45
N SER A 135 -21.09 22.40 -9.10
CA SER A 135 -21.30 22.42 -10.53
C SER A 135 -21.88 23.80 -10.85
N ASN A 136 -21.10 24.57 -11.58
CA ASN A 136 -21.51 25.88 -12.06
C ASN A 136 -22.31 25.72 -13.37
N ASP A 137 -23.04 24.58 -13.49
CA ASP A 137 -23.82 24.21 -14.67
C ASP A 137 -25.30 24.58 -14.54
N GLU A 138 -25.61 25.63 -13.79
CA GLU A 138 -26.97 26.15 -13.72
C GLU A 138 -27.05 27.59 -14.27
N LYS A 139 -26.43 27.83 -15.42
CA LYS A 139 -26.64 29.07 -16.18
C LYS A 139 -26.38 28.86 -17.68
N ILE A 140 -27.06 27.93 -18.29
CA ILE A 140 -27.37 28.02 -19.75
C ILE A 140 -28.76 27.42 -19.97
N LEU A 141 -29.77 28.15 -19.60
CA LEU A 141 -31.13 28.06 -20.13
C LEU A 141 -31.66 29.49 -20.21
N VAL A 142 -31.35 30.15 -21.31
CA VAL A 142 -32.19 31.12 -21.98
C VAL A 142 -31.96 30.96 -23.48
#